data_385e254bd7933480aa12851d92b0be38
#
_entry.id   385e254bd7933480aa12851d92b0be38
#
_cell.length_a   1.000
_cell.length_b   1.000
_cell.length_c   1.000
_cell.angle_alpha   90.00
_cell.angle_beta   90.00
_cell.angle_gamma   90.00
#
_symmetry.space_group_name_H-M   'P 1'
#
loop_
_entity.id
_entity.type
_entity.pdbx_description
1 polymer ?
#
loop_
_entity_poly.entity_id
_entity_poly.type
_entity_poly.pdbx_seq_one_letter_code
_entity_poly.pdbx_strand_id
1 'polypeptide(L)'
;MDKLILDDGRVALVSFVGAKDDTREYLRFINRLIEEKANIVYERKFTLKEEEQWKKKQIESQRKKTGYTMVARISGKIAGTSGANRGNFKERENISLGIAIAKEFRGIGLGEALLRLNIRKAKEVFRPKNIFLTVFSTNKIAQSLYSKVGFREFARFPKWIKHRGKYCDSIYLKL
;
A
#
# COMPACT_ATOMS: atom_id res chain seq x y z
N MET A 1 -17.64 2.36 -4.01
CA MET A 1 -17.01 1.03 -3.89
C MET A 1 -16.65 0.58 -5.27
N ASP A 2 -15.37 0.27 -5.51
CA ASP A 2 -14.88 -0.22 -6.80
C ASP A 2 -14.86 -1.75 -6.82
N LYS A 3 -14.99 -2.35 -8.02
CA LYS A 3 -14.95 -3.80 -8.22
C LYS A 3 -13.79 -4.12 -9.16
N LEU A 4 -12.91 -5.04 -8.74
CA LEU A 4 -11.80 -5.54 -9.55
C LEU A 4 -12.05 -7.00 -9.88
N ILE A 5 -11.99 -7.35 -11.16
CA ILE A 5 -12.00 -8.74 -11.64
C ILE A 5 -10.53 -9.14 -11.77
N LEU A 6 -10.15 -10.26 -11.17
CA LEU A 6 -8.78 -10.77 -11.09
C LEU A 6 -8.53 -11.82 -12.16
N ASP A 7 -7.25 -12.15 -12.40
CA ASP A 7 -6.81 -13.06 -13.46
C ASP A 7 -7.43 -14.48 -13.34
N ASP A 8 -7.79 -14.88 -12.12
CA ASP A 8 -8.41 -16.19 -11.84
C ASP A 8 -9.95 -16.13 -11.72
N GLY A 9 -10.56 -15.01 -12.15
CA GLY A 9 -12.00 -14.78 -12.11
C GLY A 9 -12.56 -14.33 -10.75
N ARG A 10 -11.75 -14.34 -9.67
CA ARG A 10 -12.20 -13.81 -8.38
C ARG A 10 -12.48 -12.32 -8.46
N VAL A 11 -13.37 -11.87 -7.58
CA VAL A 11 -13.76 -10.47 -7.48
C VAL A 11 -13.26 -9.88 -6.17
N ALA A 12 -12.50 -8.79 -6.26
CA ALA A 12 -12.16 -7.99 -5.11
C ALA A 12 -13.03 -6.72 -5.05
N LEU A 13 -13.68 -6.51 -3.91
CA LEU A 13 -14.40 -5.28 -3.61
C LEU A 13 -13.46 -4.30 -2.92
N VAL A 14 -13.35 -3.08 -3.45
CA VAL A 14 -12.42 -2.07 -2.93
C VAL A 14 -13.20 -0.89 -2.38
N SER A 15 -12.89 -0.51 -1.16
CA SER A 15 -13.43 0.67 -0.48
C SER A 15 -12.31 1.42 0.23
N PHE A 16 -12.56 2.68 0.58
CA PHE A 16 -11.69 3.39 1.52
C PHE A 16 -11.91 2.87 2.95
N VAL A 17 -10.86 2.99 3.79
CA VAL A 17 -11.00 2.74 5.24
C VAL A 17 -12.10 3.62 5.81
N GLY A 18 -13.06 2.99 6.47
CA GLY A 18 -14.27 3.64 6.99
C GLY A 18 -14.45 3.50 8.50
N ALA A 19 -15.28 4.35 9.07
CA ALA A 19 -15.58 4.33 10.51
C ALA A 19 -16.24 3.01 10.96
N LYS A 20 -17.05 2.41 10.08
CA LYS A 20 -17.80 1.16 10.36
C LYS A 20 -16.94 -0.10 10.24
N ASP A 21 -15.71 0.00 9.74
CA ASP A 21 -14.83 -1.17 9.59
C ASP A 21 -14.37 -1.70 10.95
N ASP A 22 -14.31 -3.01 11.10
CA ASP A 22 -13.74 -3.64 12.30
C ASP A 22 -12.22 -3.48 12.31
N THR A 23 -11.70 -2.73 13.29
CA THR A 23 -10.26 -2.48 13.46
C THR A 23 -9.48 -3.77 13.67
N ARG A 24 -10.10 -4.82 14.26
CA ARG A 24 -9.43 -6.11 14.47
C ARG A 24 -9.08 -6.83 13.17
N GLU A 25 -9.81 -6.56 12.08
CA GLU A 25 -9.45 -7.11 10.75
C GLU A 25 -8.15 -6.48 10.23
N TYR A 26 -7.99 -5.17 10.36
CA TYR A 26 -6.75 -4.47 10.00
C TYR A 26 -5.58 -4.94 10.85
N LEU A 27 -5.79 -5.04 12.16
CA LEU A 27 -4.78 -5.55 13.08
C LEU A 27 -4.33 -6.97 12.70
N ARG A 28 -5.25 -7.88 12.40
CA ARG A 28 -4.91 -9.23 11.93
C ARG A 28 -4.14 -9.19 10.62
N PHE A 29 -4.55 -8.35 9.67
CA PHE A 29 -3.88 -8.21 8.37
C PHE A 29 -2.44 -7.72 8.52
N ILE A 30 -2.22 -6.60 9.22
CA ILE A 30 -0.85 -6.05 9.37
C ILE A 30 0.07 -6.97 10.18
N ASN A 31 -0.44 -7.57 11.26
CA ASN A 31 0.36 -8.46 12.10
C ASN A 31 0.75 -9.76 11.38
N ARG A 32 -0.08 -10.29 10.50
CA ARG A 32 0.28 -11.42 9.61
C ARG A 32 1.41 -11.06 8.65
N LEU A 33 1.39 -9.87 8.05
CA LEU A 33 2.48 -9.40 7.19
C LEU A 33 3.80 -9.27 7.96
N ILE A 34 3.75 -8.84 9.22
CA ILE A 34 4.93 -8.75 10.09
C ILE A 34 5.44 -10.16 10.45
N GLU A 35 4.55 -11.08 10.83
CA GLU A 35 4.89 -12.48 11.15
C GLU A 35 5.58 -13.21 9.99
N GLU A 36 5.10 -13.02 8.76
CA GLU A 36 5.72 -13.61 7.58
C GLU A 36 7.01 -12.89 7.13
N LYS A 37 7.43 -11.84 7.85
CA LYS A 37 8.56 -10.98 7.49
C LYS A 37 8.44 -10.45 6.05
N ALA A 38 7.24 -9.97 5.70
CA ALA A 38 6.98 -9.35 4.40
C ALA A 38 7.92 -8.13 4.18
N ASN A 39 8.08 -7.71 2.93
CA ASN A 39 8.90 -6.54 2.59
C ASN A 39 8.15 -5.23 2.92
N ILE A 40 7.88 -5.02 4.20
CA ILE A 40 7.29 -3.82 4.79
C ILE A 40 8.24 -3.26 5.86
N VAL A 41 8.11 -1.98 6.17
CA VAL A 41 9.03 -1.30 7.11
C VAL A 41 8.79 -1.61 8.58
N TYR A 42 7.72 -2.29 8.92
CA TYR A 42 7.36 -2.61 10.30
C TYR A 42 8.04 -3.89 10.77
N GLU A 43 8.63 -3.84 11.99
CA GLU A 43 9.40 -4.96 12.57
C GLU A 43 8.68 -5.63 13.74
N ARG A 44 7.74 -4.94 14.39
CA ARG A 44 6.98 -5.46 15.53
C ARG A 44 5.48 -5.44 15.30
N LYS A 45 4.78 -6.35 15.94
CA LYS A 45 3.32 -6.36 15.93
C LYS A 45 2.73 -5.10 16.55
N PHE A 46 1.60 -4.72 16.04
CA PHE A 46 0.78 -3.64 16.56
C PHE A 46 -0.23 -4.17 17.57
N THR A 47 -0.61 -3.31 18.53
CA THR A 47 -1.71 -3.49 19.46
C THR A 47 -3.01 -2.98 18.86
N LEU A 48 -4.15 -3.39 19.44
CA LEU A 48 -5.47 -2.89 19.01
C LEU A 48 -5.57 -1.37 19.15
N LYS A 49 -5.04 -0.81 20.22
CA LYS A 49 -5.04 0.66 20.47
C LYS A 49 -4.27 1.42 19.39
N GLU A 50 -3.12 0.91 18.97
CA GLU A 50 -2.33 1.52 17.88
C GLU A 50 -3.08 1.46 16.55
N GLU A 51 -3.74 0.35 16.27
CA GLU A 51 -4.51 0.18 15.04
C GLU A 51 -5.78 1.04 15.03
N GLU A 52 -6.43 1.26 16.17
CA GLU A 52 -7.53 2.23 16.31
C GLU A 52 -7.07 3.66 16.04
N GLN A 53 -5.91 4.03 16.54
CA GLN A 53 -5.31 5.35 16.25
C GLN A 53 -4.96 5.49 14.77
N TRP A 54 -4.37 4.44 14.17
CA TRP A 54 -4.11 4.41 12.73
C TRP A 54 -5.39 4.58 11.92
N LYS A 55 -6.46 3.84 12.23
CA LYS A 55 -7.75 3.94 11.54
C LYS A 55 -8.34 5.35 11.64
N LYS A 56 -8.34 5.95 12.82
CA LYS A 56 -8.79 7.34 13.03
C LYS A 56 -8.00 8.31 12.14
N LYS A 57 -6.66 8.16 12.10
CA LYS A 57 -5.78 8.98 11.26
C LYS A 57 -6.08 8.80 9.77
N GLN A 58 -6.36 7.58 9.29
CA GLN A 58 -6.73 7.35 7.89
C GLN A 58 -8.01 8.08 7.52
N ILE A 59 -9.05 7.98 8.35
CA ILE A 59 -10.33 8.65 8.13
C ILE A 59 -10.15 10.18 8.11
N GLU A 60 -9.37 10.72 9.04
CA GLU A 60 -9.08 12.15 9.10
C GLU A 60 -8.28 12.63 7.88
N SER A 61 -7.25 11.89 7.47
CA SER A 61 -6.44 12.20 6.28
C SER A 61 -7.28 12.22 5.02
N GLN A 62 -8.21 11.27 4.88
CA GLN A 62 -9.14 11.23 3.77
C GLN A 62 -10.07 12.45 3.77
N ARG A 63 -10.63 12.83 4.93
CA ARG A 63 -11.47 14.02 5.07
C ARG A 63 -10.72 15.30 4.71
N LYS A 64 -9.45 15.41 5.13
CA LYS A 64 -8.57 16.56 4.86
C LYS A 64 -7.94 16.53 3.47
N LYS A 65 -8.14 15.48 2.68
CA LYS A 65 -7.48 15.25 1.39
C LYS A 65 -5.95 15.31 1.48
N THR A 66 -5.39 14.79 2.57
CA THR A 66 -3.93 14.66 2.76
C THR A 66 -3.43 13.24 2.54
N GLY A 67 -4.33 12.27 2.46
CA GLY A 67 -4.03 10.88 2.20
C GLY A 67 -5.29 10.03 2.26
N TYR A 68 -5.17 8.77 1.88
CA TYR A 68 -6.20 7.74 2.05
C TYR A 68 -5.59 6.35 2.03
N THR A 69 -6.32 5.38 2.54
CA THR A 69 -6.03 3.96 2.35
C THR A 69 -7.28 3.26 1.81
N MET A 70 -7.09 2.53 0.72
CA MET A 70 -8.08 1.62 0.16
C MET A 70 -7.83 0.21 0.66
N VAL A 71 -8.91 -0.54 0.83
CA VAL A 71 -8.93 -1.93 1.28
C VAL A 71 -9.61 -2.77 0.22
N ALA A 72 -8.92 -3.78 -0.27
CA ALA A 72 -9.48 -4.79 -1.16
C ALA A 72 -9.92 -6.00 -0.34
N ARG A 73 -11.18 -6.42 -0.51
CA ARG A 73 -11.75 -7.61 0.15
C ARG A 73 -12.14 -8.65 -0.90
N ILE A 74 -11.80 -9.91 -0.63
CA ILE A 74 -12.23 -11.09 -1.39
C ILE A 74 -12.97 -12.00 -0.42
N SER A 75 -14.20 -12.36 -0.74
CA SER A 75 -15.06 -13.18 0.14
C SER A 75 -15.11 -12.66 1.60
N GLY A 76 -15.23 -11.33 1.76
CA GLY A 76 -15.28 -10.64 3.06
C GLY A 76 -13.92 -10.46 3.78
N LYS A 77 -12.85 -11.15 3.39
CA LYS A 77 -11.52 -11.05 4.02
C LYS A 77 -10.68 -9.95 3.39
N ILE A 78 -9.87 -9.25 4.19
CA ILE A 78 -8.90 -8.28 3.67
C ILE A 78 -7.83 -9.03 2.87
N ALA A 79 -7.84 -8.84 1.55
CA ALA A 79 -6.88 -9.41 0.62
C ALA A 79 -5.66 -8.50 0.39
N GLY A 80 -5.85 -7.19 0.51
CA GLY A 80 -4.78 -6.22 0.38
C GLY A 80 -5.21 -4.81 0.74
N THR A 81 -4.21 -3.95 0.90
CA THR A 81 -4.40 -2.52 1.11
C THR A 81 -3.53 -1.73 0.15
N SER A 82 -3.99 -0.55 -0.26
CA SER A 82 -3.16 0.38 -1.03
C SER A 82 -3.49 1.81 -0.61
N GLY A 83 -2.46 2.56 -0.25
CA GLY A 83 -2.59 3.92 0.25
C GLY A 83 -1.91 4.95 -0.64
N ALA A 84 -2.34 6.20 -0.51
CA ALA A 84 -1.72 7.37 -1.10
C ALA A 84 -1.58 8.45 -0.03
N ASN A 85 -0.38 9.02 0.09
CA ASN A 85 -0.09 10.10 1.02
C ASN A 85 0.48 11.29 0.28
N ARG A 86 -0.09 12.45 0.57
CA ARG A 86 0.33 13.73 0.01
C ARG A 86 1.49 14.30 0.80
N GLY A 87 2.48 14.85 0.13
CA GLY A 87 3.55 15.63 0.74
C GLY A 87 3.02 16.89 1.42
N ASN A 88 3.79 17.44 2.34
CA ASN A 88 3.44 18.65 3.08
C ASN A 88 3.98 19.92 2.38
N PHE A 89 3.35 21.04 2.64
CA PHE A 89 3.81 22.36 2.23
C PHE A 89 4.22 22.44 0.74
N LYS A 90 5.49 22.73 0.45
CA LYS A 90 6.03 22.84 -0.91
C LYS A 90 6.10 21.50 -1.65
N GLU A 91 6.00 20.38 -0.94
CA GLU A 91 5.98 19.02 -1.50
C GLU A 91 4.56 18.50 -1.76
N ARG A 92 3.54 19.32 -1.57
CA ARG A 92 2.12 18.90 -1.66
C ARG A 92 1.69 18.32 -3.01
N GLU A 93 2.47 18.50 -4.06
CA GLU A 93 2.23 17.94 -5.39
C GLU A 93 2.90 16.57 -5.60
N ASN A 94 3.65 16.09 -4.58
CA ASN A 94 4.25 14.76 -4.58
C ASN A 94 3.38 13.80 -3.77
N ILE A 95 3.00 12.69 -4.40
CA ILE A 95 2.16 11.66 -3.77
C ILE A 95 2.96 10.37 -3.65
N SER A 96 3.15 9.90 -2.42
CA SER A 96 3.71 8.58 -2.17
C SER A 96 2.63 7.52 -2.16
N LEU A 97 2.86 6.40 -2.85
CA LEU A 97 1.97 5.25 -2.83
C LEU A 97 2.57 4.10 -2.01
N GLY A 98 1.68 3.32 -1.40
CA GLY A 98 2.04 2.06 -0.75
C GLY A 98 1.04 0.97 -1.10
N ILE A 99 1.50 -0.28 -1.10
CA ILE A 99 0.65 -1.44 -1.35
C ILE A 99 1.13 -2.63 -0.53
N ALA A 100 0.19 -3.40 0.01
CA ALA A 100 0.46 -4.67 0.67
C ALA A 100 -0.63 -5.68 0.31
N ILE A 101 -0.22 -6.93 -0.01
CA ILE A 101 -1.12 -8.02 -0.37
C ILE A 101 -0.87 -9.18 0.59
N ALA A 102 -1.94 -9.70 1.19
CA ALA A 102 -1.89 -10.89 2.03
C ALA A 102 -1.38 -12.10 1.23
N LYS A 103 -0.58 -12.96 1.87
CA LYS A 103 0.15 -14.05 1.22
C LYS A 103 -0.75 -14.92 0.34
N GLU A 104 -1.91 -15.28 0.84
CA GLU A 104 -2.90 -16.15 0.19
C GLU A 104 -3.58 -15.52 -1.04
N PHE A 105 -3.40 -14.21 -1.27
CA PHE A 105 -3.96 -13.48 -2.41
C PHE A 105 -2.90 -12.91 -3.36
N ARG A 106 -1.64 -13.38 -3.25
CA ARG A 106 -0.58 -13.04 -4.20
C ARG A 106 -0.66 -13.93 -5.44
N GLY A 107 -0.11 -13.43 -6.56
CA GLY A 107 -0.03 -14.19 -7.81
C GLY A 107 -1.33 -14.29 -8.62
N ILE A 108 -2.38 -13.54 -8.27
CA ILE A 108 -3.71 -13.57 -8.90
C ILE A 108 -4.10 -12.23 -9.54
N GLY A 109 -3.12 -11.38 -9.86
CA GLY A 109 -3.37 -10.06 -10.47
C GLY A 109 -3.80 -8.96 -9.50
N LEU A 110 -4.15 -9.27 -8.24
CA LEU A 110 -4.68 -8.27 -7.28
C LEU A 110 -3.73 -7.09 -7.08
N GLY A 111 -2.42 -7.34 -6.96
CA GLY A 111 -1.43 -6.29 -6.73
C GLY A 111 -1.43 -5.25 -7.87
N GLU A 112 -1.45 -5.70 -9.11
CA GLU A 112 -1.48 -4.83 -10.30
C GLU A 112 -2.81 -4.06 -10.38
N ALA A 113 -3.92 -4.75 -10.28
CA ALA A 113 -5.24 -4.14 -10.38
C ALA A 113 -5.45 -3.08 -9.29
N LEU A 114 -5.06 -3.37 -8.04
CA LEU A 114 -5.20 -2.45 -6.92
C LEU A 114 -4.25 -1.24 -7.04
N LEU A 115 -3.01 -1.45 -7.52
CA LEU A 115 -2.07 -0.35 -7.74
C LEU A 115 -2.53 0.59 -8.87
N ARG A 116 -3.03 0.04 -9.99
CA ARG A 116 -3.60 0.84 -11.09
C ARG A 116 -4.81 1.64 -10.63
N LEU A 117 -5.70 1.04 -9.83
CA LEU A 117 -6.81 1.75 -9.21
C LEU A 117 -6.32 2.89 -8.31
N ASN A 118 -5.29 2.62 -7.48
CA ASN A 118 -4.74 3.64 -6.59
C ASN A 118 -4.13 4.82 -7.35
N ILE A 119 -3.40 4.57 -8.44
CA ILE A 119 -2.85 5.63 -9.30
C ILE A 119 -3.98 6.50 -9.87
N ARG A 120 -5.06 5.87 -10.38
CA ARG A 120 -6.22 6.60 -10.90
C ARG A 120 -6.85 7.47 -9.81
N LYS A 121 -7.12 6.90 -8.63
CA LYS A 121 -7.68 7.64 -7.50
C LYS A 121 -6.77 8.76 -7.00
N ALA A 122 -5.46 8.54 -6.96
CA ALA A 122 -4.50 9.58 -6.59
C ALA A 122 -4.51 10.76 -7.57
N LYS A 123 -4.60 10.49 -8.88
CA LYS A 123 -4.72 11.53 -9.91
C LYS A 123 -6.04 12.31 -9.78
N GLU A 124 -7.14 11.61 -9.52
CA GLU A 124 -8.47 12.24 -9.32
C GLU A 124 -8.50 13.14 -8.07
N VAL A 125 -7.97 12.67 -6.94
CA VAL A 125 -8.07 13.36 -5.64
C VAL A 125 -7.05 14.47 -5.49
N PHE A 126 -5.80 14.25 -5.91
CA PHE A 126 -4.68 15.14 -5.58
C PHE A 126 -4.15 15.95 -6.76
N ARG A 127 -4.42 15.53 -8.02
CA ARG A 127 -3.86 16.12 -9.24
C ARG A 127 -2.34 16.31 -9.13
N PRO A 128 -1.57 15.24 -8.85
CA PRO A 128 -0.15 15.34 -8.50
C PRO A 128 0.73 15.70 -9.69
N LYS A 129 1.86 16.35 -9.41
CA LYS A 129 3.01 16.46 -10.34
C LYS A 129 3.81 15.17 -10.37
N ASN A 130 4.01 14.55 -9.20
CA ASN A 130 4.81 13.36 -9.05
C ASN A 130 4.05 12.28 -8.27
N ILE A 131 4.07 11.07 -8.78
CA ILE A 131 3.63 9.86 -8.05
C ILE A 131 4.87 8.98 -7.89
N PHE A 132 5.18 8.58 -6.67
CA PHE A 132 6.33 7.75 -6.37
C PHE A 132 6.01 6.69 -5.31
N LEU A 133 6.87 5.72 -5.20
CA LEU A 133 6.86 4.71 -4.16
C LEU A 133 8.27 4.24 -3.85
N THR A 134 8.42 3.50 -2.75
CA THR A 134 9.70 2.90 -2.36
C THR A 134 9.58 1.39 -2.33
N VAL A 135 10.70 0.71 -2.61
CA VAL A 135 10.76 -0.75 -2.61
C VAL A 135 12.14 -1.22 -2.13
N PHE A 136 12.15 -2.32 -1.38
CA PHE A 136 13.40 -2.99 -0.99
C PHE A 136 14.08 -3.59 -2.22
N SER A 137 15.40 -3.44 -2.35
CA SER A 137 16.16 -3.99 -3.49
C SER A 137 16.07 -5.52 -3.59
N THR A 138 15.71 -6.18 -2.50
CA THR A 138 15.47 -7.62 -2.42
C THR A 138 14.08 -8.05 -2.88
N ASN A 139 13.11 -7.12 -2.97
CA ASN A 139 11.73 -7.42 -3.37
C ASN A 139 11.54 -7.40 -4.88
N LYS A 140 12.08 -8.42 -5.58
CA LYS A 140 12.05 -8.51 -7.05
C LYS A 140 10.64 -8.59 -7.63
N ILE A 141 9.72 -9.24 -6.91
CA ILE A 141 8.31 -9.35 -7.32
C ILE A 141 7.66 -7.96 -7.41
N ALA A 142 7.82 -7.14 -6.36
CA ALA A 142 7.27 -5.80 -6.37
C ALA A 142 7.96 -4.88 -7.40
N GLN A 143 9.29 -5.00 -7.58
CA GLN A 143 10.02 -4.24 -8.62
C GLN A 143 9.48 -4.56 -10.02
N SER A 144 9.26 -5.85 -10.33
CA SER A 144 8.66 -6.27 -11.60
C SER A 144 7.25 -5.71 -11.79
N LEU A 145 6.41 -5.80 -10.74
CA LEU A 145 5.06 -5.21 -10.77
C LEU A 145 5.12 -3.70 -11.05
N TYR A 146 5.97 -2.97 -10.34
CA TYR A 146 6.06 -1.52 -10.49
C TYR A 146 6.57 -1.12 -11.87
N SER A 147 7.56 -1.84 -12.42
CA SER A 147 8.05 -1.64 -13.78
C SER A 147 6.95 -1.89 -14.82
N LYS A 148 6.14 -2.96 -14.66
CA LYS A 148 5.00 -3.30 -15.52
C LYS A 148 3.93 -2.19 -15.53
N VAL A 149 3.73 -1.54 -14.37
CA VAL A 149 2.75 -0.44 -14.23
C VAL A 149 3.29 0.89 -14.79
N GLY A 150 4.60 0.99 -15.02
CA GLY A 150 5.23 2.16 -15.64
C GLY A 150 6.19 2.93 -14.74
N PHE A 151 6.39 2.50 -13.50
CA PHE A 151 7.35 3.13 -12.61
C PHE A 151 8.79 2.89 -13.06
N ARG A 152 9.65 3.90 -12.86
CA ARG A 152 11.10 3.85 -13.14
C ARG A 152 11.89 4.29 -11.92
N GLU A 153 13.05 3.67 -11.71
CA GLU A 153 13.97 4.06 -10.65
C GLU A 153 14.49 5.48 -10.90
N PHE A 154 14.42 6.33 -9.87
CA PHE A 154 14.97 7.68 -9.92
C PHE A 154 15.93 8.00 -8.78
N ALA A 155 15.93 7.19 -7.71
CA ALA A 155 16.92 7.27 -6.64
C ALA A 155 17.10 5.92 -5.95
N ARG A 156 18.29 5.71 -5.38
CA ARG A 156 18.66 4.52 -4.61
C ARG A 156 19.49 4.92 -3.41
N PHE A 157 19.15 4.39 -2.25
CA PHE A 157 19.89 4.57 -1.01
C PHE A 157 20.50 3.24 -0.59
N PRO A 158 21.83 3.06 -0.74
CA PRO A 158 22.51 1.80 -0.43
C PRO A 158 22.43 1.44 1.05
N LYS A 159 22.20 0.15 1.36
CA LYS A 159 22.19 -0.39 2.73
C LYS A 159 21.24 0.35 3.70
N TRP A 160 20.20 0.96 3.19
CA TRP A 160 19.27 1.80 3.94
C TRP A 160 18.34 1.05 4.87
N ILE A 161 18.02 -0.19 4.52
CA ILE A 161 17.02 -1.01 5.21
C ILE A 161 17.68 -2.27 5.75
N LYS A 162 17.46 -2.58 7.04
CA LYS A 162 17.80 -3.88 7.63
C LYS A 162 16.59 -4.79 7.55
N HIS A 163 16.65 -5.86 6.76
CA HIS A 163 15.55 -6.80 6.59
C HIS A 163 16.07 -8.24 6.73
N ARG A 164 15.43 -9.05 7.58
CA ARG A 164 15.84 -10.44 7.85
C ARG A 164 17.33 -10.58 8.22
N GLY A 165 17.83 -9.65 9.06
CA GLY A 165 19.21 -9.63 9.52
C GLY A 165 20.26 -9.10 8.52
N LYS A 166 19.87 -8.78 7.27
CA LYS A 166 20.77 -8.27 6.23
C LYS A 166 20.38 -6.85 5.80
N TYR A 167 21.35 -6.06 5.39
CA TYR A 167 21.10 -4.74 4.81
C TYR A 167 20.74 -4.87 3.32
N CYS A 168 19.75 -4.12 2.88
CA CYS A 168 19.41 -3.96 1.47
C CYS A 168 19.15 -2.48 1.15
N ASP A 169 19.14 -2.15 -0.13
CA ASP A 169 18.91 -0.77 -0.56
C ASP A 169 17.40 -0.44 -0.52
N SER A 170 17.10 0.84 -0.30
CA SER A 170 15.80 1.43 -0.58
C SER A 170 15.83 2.03 -1.98
N ILE A 171 14.97 1.54 -2.86
CA ILE A 171 14.84 2.04 -4.23
C ILE A 171 13.60 2.91 -4.31
N TYR A 172 13.76 4.11 -4.84
CA TYR A 172 12.69 5.05 -5.10
C TYR A 172 12.31 5.00 -6.57
N LEU A 173 11.04 4.72 -6.84
CA LEU A 173 10.50 4.59 -8.17
C LEU A 173 9.45 5.67 -8.42
N LYS A 174 9.48 6.31 -9.57
CA LYS A 174 8.56 7.36 -10.01
C LYS A 174 7.79 6.91 -11.24
N LEU A 175 6.50 7.28 -11.32
CA LEU A 175 5.61 7.05 -12.45
C LEU A 175 5.73 8.18 -13.47
#